data_083f565994d4fd48cae51475d0750dd8
#
_entry.id   083f565994d4fd48cae51475d0750dd8
#
_cell.length_a   1.000
_cell.length_b   1.000
_cell.length_c   1.000
_cell.angle_alpha   90.00
_cell.angle_beta   90.00
_cell.angle_gamma   90.00
#
_symmetry.space_group_name_H-M   'P 1'
#
loop_
_entity.id
_entity.type
_entity.pdbx_description
1 polymer ?
#
loop_
_entity_poly.entity_id
_entity_poly.type
_entity_poly.pdbx_seq_one_letter_code
_entity_poly.pdbx_strand_id
1 'polypeptide(L)'
;YYRCSWYAKAKDFCADARSHRQKSLEDAVLEHLSQYSDPEMVMELLEAQGQETDNRDDAELTRVNARLAELERGFLNDLDRVDREIMTEAEYIKRQEVRRREQEELQPRKAELEAAVAAQQDMEAQAAVVPVKVRSFMEDFRDMEVPQAKAILQGIIKAVHVFKDGRIELEFRS
;
A
#
# COMPACT_ATOMS: atom_id res chain seq x y z
N TYR A 1 22.73 -18.49 -17.06
CA TYR A 1 21.36 -18.35 -17.58
C TYR A 1 20.34 -18.54 -16.48
N TYR A 2 19.37 -17.65 -16.42
CA TYR A 2 18.14 -17.83 -15.63
C TYR A 2 17.13 -18.58 -16.51
N ARG A 3 16.53 -19.64 -15.93
CA ARG A 3 15.52 -20.47 -16.62
C ARG A 3 14.31 -20.67 -15.72
N CYS A 4 13.13 -20.74 -16.32
CA CYS A 4 11.92 -21.12 -15.60
C CYS A 4 12.10 -22.54 -15.01
N SER A 5 11.84 -22.69 -13.70
CA SER A 5 11.98 -23.98 -13.00
C SER A 5 10.98 -25.02 -13.49
N TRP A 6 9.81 -24.62 -13.97
CA TRP A 6 8.82 -25.50 -14.55
C TRP A 6 9.27 -26.04 -15.91
N TYR A 7 9.85 -25.20 -16.77
CA TYR A 7 10.41 -25.63 -18.04
C TYR A 7 11.61 -26.56 -17.87
N ALA A 8 12.41 -26.37 -16.81
CA ALA A 8 13.53 -27.26 -16.53
C ALA A 8 13.08 -28.67 -16.12
N LYS A 9 11.85 -28.79 -15.57
CA LYS A 9 11.26 -30.10 -15.17
C LYS A 9 10.52 -30.79 -16.32
N ALA A 10 9.79 -30.05 -17.14
CA ALA A 10 9.08 -30.60 -18.30
C ALA A 10 8.83 -29.49 -19.32
N LYS A 11 9.31 -29.66 -20.56
CA LYS A 11 9.27 -28.66 -21.64
C LYS A 11 7.83 -28.23 -22.00
N ASP A 12 6.87 -29.10 -21.80
CA ASP A 12 5.47 -28.89 -22.21
C ASP A 12 4.65 -28.11 -21.14
N PHE A 13 5.20 -27.89 -19.94
CA PHE A 13 4.48 -27.24 -18.84
C PHE A 13 4.54 -25.71 -18.85
N CYS A 14 5.38 -25.09 -19.68
CA CYS A 14 5.49 -23.64 -19.74
C CYS A 14 5.66 -23.19 -21.20
N ALA A 15 4.59 -22.81 -21.82
CA ALA A 15 4.57 -22.29 -23.20
C ALA A 15 5.39 -21.00 -23.37
N ASP A 16 5.69 -20.31 -22.27
CA ASP A 16 6.34 -18.99 -22.23
C ASP A 16 7.78 -19.04 -21.67
N ALA A 17 8.33 -20.25 -21.47
CA ALA A 17 9.63 -20.41 -20.88
C ALA A 17 10.74 -19.90 -21.81
N ARG A 18 11.39 -18.85 -21.37
CA ARG A 18 12.62 -18.33 -22.00
C ARG A 18 13.79 -18.48 -21.03
N SER A 19 14.97 -18.62 -21.60
CA SER A 19 16.21 -18.51 -20.86
C SER A 19 16.79 -17.11 -21.08
N HIS A 20 17.05 -16.41 -19.98
CA HIS A 20 17.71 -15.11 -20.02
C HIS A 20 19.21 -15.27 -19.73
N ARG A 21 20.07 -14.57 -20.45
CA ARG A 21 21.49 -14.53 -20.11
C ARG A 21 21.64 -13.81 -18.79
N GLN A 22 22.33 -14.43 -17.85
CA GLN A 22 22.48 -13.92 -16.48
C GLN A 22 22.93 -12.45 -16.48
N LYS A 23 24.08 -12.17 -17.07
CA LYS A 23 24.63 -10.82 -17.10
C LYS A 23 23.65 -9.79 -17.70
N SER A 24 23.03 -10.11 -18.84
CA SER A 24 22.10 -9.19 -19.50
C SER A 24 20.85 -8.89 -18.66
N LEU A 25 20.36 -9.88 -17.90
CA LEU A 25 19.22 -9.69 -17.03
C LEU A 25 19.61 -8.90 -15.76
N GLU A 26 20.75 -9.21 -15.17
CA GLU A 26 21.28 -8.51 -13.99
C GLU A 26 21.56 -7.04 -14.32
N ASP A 27 22.23 -6.75 -15.46
CA ASP A 27 22.48 -5.39 -15.92
C ASP A 27 21.17 -4.61 -16.11
N ALA A 28 20.17 -5.23 -16.75
CA ALA A 28 18.86 -4.59 -16.96
C ALA A 28 18.08 -4.35 -15.66
N VAL A 29 18.17 -5.27 -14.69
CA VAL A 29 17.57 -5.08 -13.35
C VAL A 29 18.25 -3.94 -12.60
N LEU A 30 19.59 -3.86 -12.66
CA LEU A 30 20.33 -2.78 -12.00
C LEU A 30 20.05 -1.42 -12.65
N GLU A 31 19.98 -1.37 -13.98
CA GLU A 31 19.60 -0.17 -14.72
C GLU A 31 18.20 0.29 -14.32
N HIS A 32 17.24 -0.64 -14.28
CA HIS A 32 15.88 -0.31 -13.84
C HIS A 32 15.83 0.11 -12.37
N LEU A 33 16.56 -0.58 -11.48
CA LEU A 33 16.67 -0.23 -10.07
C LEU A 33 17.26 1.17 -9.86
N SER A 34 18.22 1.58 -10.70
CA SER A 34 18.85 2.90 -10.56
C SER A 34 17.86 4.07 -10.69
N GLN A 35 16.75 3.89 -11.41
CA GLN A 35 15.69 4.89 -11.55
C GLN A 35 15.03 5.21 -10.21
N TYR A 36 15.00 4.24 -9.29
CA TYR A 36 14.44 4.41 -7.95
C TYR A 36 15.40 5.06 -6.94
N SER A 37 16.55 5.56 -7.40
CA SER A 37 17.46 6.37 -6.58
C SER A 37 17.00 7.83 -6.41
N ASP A 38 16.03 8.27 -7.22
CA ASP A 38 15.44 9.61 -7.18
C ASP A 38 14.05 9.55 -6.49
N PRO A 39 13.84 10.32 -5.40
CA PRO A 39 12.57 10.38 -4.72
C PRO A 39 11.41 10.85 -5.61
N GLU A 40 11.62 11.81 -6.51
CA GLU A 40 10.59 12.34 -7.40
C GLU A 40 10.14 11.24 -8.39
N MET A 41 11.09 10.51 -8.96
CA MET A 41 10.80 9.38 -9.84
C MET A 41 10.05 8.26 -9.12
N VAL A 42 10.38 7.99 -7.85
CA VAL A 42 9.66 6.97 -7.07
C VAL A 42 8.21 7.40 -6.84
N MET A 43 7.97 8.67 -6.52
CA MET A 43 6.61 9.20 -6.38
C MET A 43 5.82 9.09 -7.68
N GLU A 44 6.39 9.52 -8.82
CA GLU A 44 5.74 9.39 -10.13
C GLU A 44 5.37 7.93 -10.48
N LEU A 45 6.28 6.99 -10.20
CA LEU A 45 6.04 5.57 -10.46
C LEU A 45 4.94 4.99 -9.56
N LEU A 46 4.87 5.41 -8.30
CA LEU A 46 3.83 5.01 -7.37
C LEU A 46 2.46 5.59 -7.75
N GLU A 47 2.42 6.85 -8.16
CA GLU A 47 1.21 7.51 -8.67
C GLU A 47 0.70 6.87 -9.98
N ALA A 48 1.62 6.53 -10.89
CA ALA A 48 1.28 5.85 -12.15
C ALA A 48 0.70 4.44 -11.94
N GLN A 49 0.94 3.81 -10.79
CA GLN A 49 0.34 2.53 -10.41
C GLN A 49 -1.11 2.67 -9.88
N GLY A 50 -1.70 3.84 -9.98
CA GLY A 50 -3.13 4.08 -9.72
C GLY A 50 -3.48 4.47 -8.29
N GLN A 51 -2.50 4.89 -7.52
CA GLN A 51 -2.72 5.49 -6.20
C GLN A 51 -2.67 7.02 -6.33
N GLU A 52 -3.80 7.62 -6.72
CA GLU A 52 -3.96 9.07 -6.63
C GLU A 52 -3.89 9.48 -5.14
N THR A 53 -2.87 10.27 -4.81
CA THR A 53 -2.73 10.88 -3.48
C THR A 53 -3.77 11.98 -3.33
N ASP A 54 -4.91 11.67 -2.74
CA ASP A 54 -5.93 12.69 -2.49
C ASP A 54 -6.02 13.03 -0.98
N ASN A 55 -5.50 14.21 -0.61
CA ASN A 55 -5.69 14.82 0.72
C ASN A 55 -7.17 14.96 1.13
N ARG A 56 -8.10 14.65 0.23
CA ARG A 56 -9.54 14.67 0.49
C ARG A 56 -9.96 13.54 1.42
N ASP A 57 -9.32 12.36 1.28
CA ASP A 57 -9.68 11.18 2.09
C ASP A 57 -9.37 11.41 3.57
N ASP A 58 -8.25 12.05 3.91
CA ASP A 58 -7.91 12.39 5.29
C ASP A 58 -8.90 13.42 5.89
N ALA A 59 -9.25 14.45 5.11
CA ALA A 59 -10.24 15.44 5.52
C ALA A 59 -11.64 14.84 5.67
N GLU A 60 -12.03 13.90 4.80
CA GLU A 60 -13.30 13.18 4.89
C GLU A 60 -13.30 12.23 6.08
N LEU A 61 -12.22 11.48 6.32
CA LEU A 61 -12.06 10.62 7.50
C LEU A 61 -12.20 11.40 8.80
N THR A 62 -11.61 12.60 8.87
CA THR A 62 -11.76 13.49 10.01
C THR A 62 -13.22 13.88 10.24
N ARG A 63 -13.97 14.20 9.17
CA ARG A 63 -15.41 14.54 9.27
C ARG A 63 -16.24 13.34 9.71
N VAL A 64 -16.00 12.16 9.17
CA VAL A 64 -16.70 10.93 9.54
C VAL A 64 -16.45 10.59 11.00
N ASN A 65 -15.20 10.67 11.47
CA ASN A 65 -14.87 10.45 12.87
C ASN A 65 -15.53 11.47 13.80
N ALA A 66 -15.53 12.75 13.43
CA ALA A 66 -16.23 13.79 14.19
C ALA A 66 -17.73 13.51 14.29
N ARG A 67 -18.36 13.06 13.20
CA ARG A 67 -19.78 12.72 13.16
C ARG A 67 -20.11 11.51 14.03
N LEU A 68 -19.31 10.45 13.97
CA LEU A 68 -19.47 9.29 14.85
C LEU A 68 -19.35 9.67 16.33
N ALA A 69 -18.39 10.54 16.68
CA ALA A 69 -18.26 11.06 18.05
C ALA A 69 -19.44 11.93 18.49
N GLU A 70 -20.07 12.67 17.58
CA GLU A 70 -21.31 13.41 17.86
C GLU A 70 -22.49 12.46 18.14
N LEU A 71 -22.62 11.38 17.35
CA LEU A 71 -23.68 10.37 17.57
C LEU A 71 -23.52 9.71 18.93
N GLU A 72 -22.29 9.40 19.33
CA GLU A 72 -21.99 8.82 20.65
C GLU A 72 -22.30 9.79 21.78
N ARG A 73 -21.88 11.04 21.69
CA ARG A 73 -22.23 12.08 22.68
C ARG A 73 -23.74 12.28 22.76
N GLY A 74 -24.42 12.27 21.62
CA GLY A 74 -25.88 12.35 21.57
C GLY A 74 -26.58 11.18 22.25
N PHE A 75 -26.00 9.97 22.15
CA PHE A 75 -26.47 8.79 22.87
C PHE A 75 -26.42 8.99 24.38
N LEU A 76 -25.25 9.38 24.90
CA LEU A 76 -25.05 9.61 26.33
C LEU A 76 -25.96 10.72 26.87
N ASN A 77 -26.15 11.79 26.11
CA ASN A 77 -27.03 12.89 26.48
C ASN A 77 -28.51 12.46 26.54
N ASP A 78 -28.98 11.67 25.58
CA ASP A 78 -30.35 11.19 25.61
C ASP A 78 -30.58 10.18 26.73
N LEU A 79 -29.59 9.37 27.10
CA LEU A 79 -29.65 8.47 28.25
C LEU A 79 -29.84 9.27 29.56
N ASP A 80 -29.02 10.33 29.80
CA ASP A 80 -29.16 11.23 30.94
C ASP A 80 -30.55 11.90 30.98
N ARG A 81 -31.14 12.24 29.82
CA ARG A 81 -32.48 12.84 29.74
C ARG A 81 -33.60 11.84 30.07
N VAL A 82 -33.43 10.57 29.74
CA VAL A 82 -34.36 9.49 30.17
C VAL A 82 -34.28 9.31 31.68
N ASP A 83 -33.05 9.24 32.24
CA ASP A 83 -32.85 9.09 33.69
C ASP A 83 -33.43 10.25 34.51
N ARG A 84 -33.49 11.45 33.94
CA ARG A 84 -34.11 12.65 34.52
C ARG A 84 -35.59 12.79 34.22
N GLU A 85 -36.21 11.82 33.59
CA GLU A 85 -37.63 11.85 33.18
C GLU A 85 -37.99 13.02 32.21
N ILE A 86 -36.99 13.61 31.51
CA ILE A 86 -37.17 14.69 30.54
C ILE A 86 -37.56 14.14 29.17
N MET A 87 -37.23 12.87 28.91
CA MET A 87 -37.51 12.16 27.66
C MET A 87 -38.22 10.85 27.95
N THR A 88 -39.21 10.52 27.18
CA THR A 88 -39.88 9.22 27.24
C THR A 88 -39.04 8.11 26.65
N GLU A 89 -39.20 6.88 27.13
CA GLU A 89 -38.55 5.70 26.58
C GLU A 89 -38.84 5.52 25.09
N ALA A 90 -40.06 5.77 24.64
CA ALA A 90 -40.46 5.68 23.24
C ALA A 90 -39.73 6.69 22.34
N GLU A 91 -39.53 7.92 22.81
CA GLU A 91 -38.74 8.93 22.10
C GLU A 91 -37.28 8.55 22.04
N TYR A 92 -36.71 8.02 23.11
CA TYR A 92 -35.36 7.50 23.18
C TYR A 92 -35.15 6.38 22.14
N ILE A 93 -35.99 5.36 22.12
CA ILE A 93 -35.91 4.25 21.19
C ILE A 93 -35.93 4.75 19.74
N LYS A 94 -36.84 5.66 19.40
CA LYS A 94 -36.92 6.25 18.05
C LYS A 94 -35.65 6.98 17.65
N ARG A 95 -35.03 7.74 18.55
CA ARG A 95 -33.76 8.45 18.30
C ARG A 95 -32.62 7.45 18.16
N GLN A 96 -32.61 6.39 18.94
CA GLN A 96 -31.60 5.33 18.83
C GLN A 96 -31.64 4.61 17.49
N GLU A 97 -32.83 4.33 16.96
CA GLU A 97 -32.95 3.73 15.62
C GLU A 97 -32.36 4.60 14.52
N VAL A 98 -32.61 5.92 14.59
CA VAL A 98 -32.03 6.87 13.61
C VAL A 98 -30.51 6.90 13.71
N ARG A 99 -29.94 7.00 14.93
CA ARG A 99 -28.49 6.98 15.14
C ARG A 99 -27.84 5.69 14.67
N ARG A 100 -28.44 4.56 15.01
CA ARG A 100 -27.93 3.24 14.61
C ARG A 100 -27.82 3.14 13.08
N ARG A 101 -28.83 3.58 12.35
CA ARG A 101 -28.80 3.57 10.88
C ARG A 101 -27.66 4.44 10.35
N GLU A 102 -27.52 5.64 10.88
CA GLU A 102 -26.44 6.55 10.49
C GLU A 102 -25.05 5.97 10.84
N GLN A 103 -24.91 5.31 11.98
CA GLN A 103 -23.67 4.61 12.33
C GLN A 103 -23.38 3.43 11.39
N GLU A 104 -24.39 2.65 11.04
CA GLU A 104 -24.29 1.52 10.09
C GLU A 104 -23.89 1.98 8.68
N GLU A 105 -24.22 3.21 8.28
CA GLU A 105 -23.79 3.83 7.02
C GLU A 105 -22.37 4.39 7.11
N LEU A 106 -22.00 5.02 8.24
CA LEU A 106 -20.70 5.69 8.38
C LEU A 106 -19.55 4.71 8.69
N GLN A 107 -19.80 3.59 9.36
CA GLN A 107 -18.76 2.62 9.72
C GLN A 107 -18.03 2.02 8.51
N PRO A 108 -18.71 1.51 7.46
CA PRO A 108 -18.02 1.00 6.28
C PRO A 108 -17.26 2.12 5.55
N ARG A 109 -17.82 3.33 5.47
CA ARG A 109 -17.13 4.47 4.86
C ARG A 109 -15.87 4.84 5.61
N LYS A 110 -15.91 4.81 6.95
CA LYS A 110 -14.73 5.00 7.79
C LYS A 110 -13.65 3.96 7.47
N ALA A 111 -14.01 2.69 7.39
CA ALA A 111 -13.04 1.62 7.10
C ALA A 111 -12.40 1.77 5.71
N GLU A 112 -13.16 2.17 4.69
CA GLU A 112 -12.64 2.48 3.35
C GLU A 112 -11.62 3.62 3.39
N LEU A 113 -11.97 4.72 4.07
CA LEU A 113 -11.10 5.90 4.19
C LEU A 113 -9.83 5.59 5.02
N GLU A 114 -9.95 4.83 6.10
CA GLU A 114 -8.79 4.38 6.89
C GLU A 114 -7.84 3.53 6.04
N ALA A 115 -8.37 2.65 5.21
CA ALA A 115 -7.55 1.84 4.30
C ALA A 115 -6.86 2.70 3.23
N ALA A 116 -7.56 3.69 2.66
CA ALA A 116 -7.00 4.60 1.67
C ALA A 116 -5.89 5.48 2.26
N VAL A 117 -6.12 6.07 3.45
CA VAL A 117 -5.13 6.90 4.16
C VAL A 117 -3.91 6.07 4.56
N ALA A 118 -4.10 4.84 5.05
CA ALA A 118 -3.00 3.95 5.40
C ALA A 118 -2.16 3.59 4.15
N ALA A 119 -2.79 3.28 3.03
CA ALA A 119 -2.10 2.98 1.77
C ALA A 119 -1.27 4.18 1.28
N GLN A 120 -1.80 5.40 1.41
CA GLN A 120 -1.08 6.62 1.07
C GLN A 120 0.14 6.83 1.97
N GLN A 121 0.00 6.67 3.29
CA GLN A 121 1.11 6.81 4.24
C GLN A 121 2.22 5.78 3.99
N ASP A 122 1.85 4.53 3.66
CA ASP A 122 2.81 3.49 3.29
C ASP A 122 3.56 3.86 2.01
N MET A 123 2.87 4.43 1.03
CA MET A 123 3.46 4.90 -0.22
C MET A 123 4.46 6.03 0.00
N GLU A 124 4.09 7.05 0.78
CA GLU A 124 4.97 8.16 1.14
C GLU A 124 6.22 7.67 1.91
N ALA A 125 6.02 6.73 2.84
CA ALA A 125 7.12 6.10 3.57
C ALA A 125 8.08 5.34 2.64
N GLN A 126 7.55 4.61 1.66
CA GLN A 126 8.36 3.91 0.65
C GLN A 126 9.10 4.90 -0.24
N ALA A 127 8.44 5.97 -0.71
CA ALA A 127 9.07 7.02 -1.51
C ALA A 127 10.24 7.69 -0.80
N ALA A 128 10.20 7.80 0.52
CA ALA A 128 11.29 8.35 1.31
C ALA A 128 12.45 7.35 1.52
N VAL A 129 12.14 6.08 1.74
CA VAL A 129 13.12 5.06 2.17
C VAL A 129 13.78 4.35 0.99
N VAL A 130 13.01 4.04 -0.06
CA VAL A 130 13.51 3.27 -1.21
C VAL A 130 14.67 3.98 -1.91
N PRO A 131 14.61 5.28 -2.23
CA PRO A 131 15.71 5.97 -2.90
C PRO A 131 17.03 5.94 -2.11
N VAL A 132 16.94 6.06 -0.80
CA VAL A 132 18.13 6.04 0.07
C VAL A 132 18.78 4.64 0.04
N LYS A 133 17.98 3.59 0.17
CA LYS A 133 18.47 2.21 0.13
C LYS A 133 19.05 1.85 -1.25
N VAL A 134 18.38 2.27 -2.33
CA VAL A 134 18.83 2.01 -3.70
C VAL A 134 20.14 2.75 -3.97
N ARG A 135 20.25 4.00 -3.60
CA ARG A 135 21.46 4.80 -3.80
C ARG A 135 22.66 4.18 -3.07
N SER A 136 22.50 3.88 -1.77
CA SER A 136 23.55 3.21 -1.00
C SER A 136 23.97 1.89 -1.61
N PHE A 137 23.00 1.07 -2.05
CA PHE A 137 23.30 -0.17 -2.73
C PHE A 137 24.07 0.02 -4.04
N MET A 138 23.67 0.99 -4.87
CA MET A 138 24.31 1.26 -6.17
C MET A 138 25.74 1.80 -6.03
N GLU A 139 26.02 2.58 -4.99
CA GLU A 139 27.34 3.09 -4.67
C GLU A 139 28.31 1.97 -4.29
N ASP A 140 27.87 1.04 -3.45
CA ASP A 140 28.69 -0.02 -2.88
C ASP A 140 28.68 -1.31 -3.72
N PHE A 141 27.75 -1.47 -4.64
CA PHE A 141 27.49 -2.74 -5.36
C PHE A 141 28.71 -3.35 -6.02
N ARG A 142 29.61 -2.52 -6.59
CA ARG A 142 30.80 -3.00 -7.32
C ARG A 142 31.83 -3.65 -6.42
N ASP A 143 31.86 -3.26 -5.14
CA ASP A 143 32.84 -3.72 -4.14
C ASP A 143 32.23 -4.77 -3.20
N MET A 144 30.93 -5.07 -3.35
CA MET A 144 30.23 -6.04 -2.53
C MET A 144 30.46 -7.48 -2.98
N GLU A 145 30.56 -8.39 -2.03
CA GLU A 145 30.47 -9.83 -2.30
C GLU A 145 29.03 -10.21 -2.68
N VAL A 146 28.90 -11.20 -3.60
CA VAL A 146 27.60 -11.67 -4.11
C VAL A 146 26.58 -12.02 -3.01
N PRO A 147 26.93 -12.70 -1.90
CA PRO A 147 26.00 -12.98 -0.82
C PRO A 147 25.47 -11.72 -0.14
N GLN A 148 26.31 -10.71 0.04
CA GLN A 148 25.97 -9.44 0.66
C GLN A 148 25.04 -8.63 -0.25
N ALA A 149 25.38 -8.47 -1.53
CA ALA A 149 24.55 -7.81 -2.52
C ALA A 149 23.15 -8.44 -2.61
N LYS A 150 23.11 -9.78 -2.61
CA LYS A 150 21.85 -10.53 -2.60
C LYS A 150 21.01 -10.24 -1.35
N ALA A 151 21.60 -10.21 -0.18
CA ALA A 151 20.90 -9.95 1.08
C ALA A 151 20.29 -8.55 1.10
N ILE A 152 21.02 -7.53 0.61
CA ILE A 152 20.53 -6.16 0.52
C ILE A 152 19.39 -6.06 -0.50
N LEU A 153 19.56 -6.63 -1.71
CA LEU A 153 18.50 -6.65 -2.72
C LEU A 153 17.23 -7.33 -2.22
N GLN A 154 17.37 -8.46 -1.50
CA GLN A 154 16.23 -9.14 -0.89
C GLN A 154 15.56 -8.32 0.23
N GLY A 155 16.25 -7.36 0.83
CA GLY A 155 15.69 -6.41 1.78
C GLY A 155 14.94 -5.25 1.12
N ILE A 156 15.22 -4.96 -0.16
CA ILE A 156 14.61 -3.87 -0.92
C ILE A 156 13.50 -4.41 -1.83
N ILE A 157 13.81 -5.47 -2.58
CA ILE A 157 12.96 -6.02 -3.64
C ILE A 157 12.27 -7.29 -3.12
N LYS A 158 10.96 -7.36 -3.28
CA LYS A 158 10.15 -8.55 -3.00
C LYS A 158 10.13 -9.49 -4.20
N ALA A 159 9.93 -8.95 -5.40
CA ALA A 159 9.89 -9.71 -6.64
C ALA A 159 10.39 -8.89 -7.84
N VAL A 160 10.92 -9.59 -8.84
CA VAL A 160 11.28 -9.04 -10.15
C VAL A 160 10.43 -9.76 -11.20
N HIS A 161 9.58 -9.03 -11.88
CA HIS A 161 8.74 -9.53 -12.96
C HIS A 161 9.40 -9.23 -14.32
N VAL A 162 9.67 -10.26 -15.10
CA VAL A 162 10.28 -10.14 -16.41
C VAL A 162 9.25 -10.57 -17.46
N PHE A 163 8.84 -9.65 -18.31
CA PHE A 163 7.84 -9.86 -19.35
C PHE A 163 8.46 -10.34 -20.67
N LYS A 164 7.62 -10.86 -21.56
CA LYS A 164 8.02 -11.38 -22.88
C LYS A 164 8.62 -10.32 -23.81
N ASP A 165 8.17 -9.10 -23.68
CA ASP A 165 8.63 -7.92 -24.42
C ASP A 165 9.97 -7.38 -23.91
N GLY A 166 10.50 -7.94 -22.82
CA GLY A 166 11.74 -7.53 -22.17
C GLY A 166 11.52 -6.46 -21.09
N ARG A 167 10.27 -6.05 -20.82
CA ARG A 167 9.93 -5.15 -19.76
C ARG A 167 10.21 -5.81 -18.40
N ILE A 168 10.73 -5.01 -17.46
CA ILE A 168 11.03 -5.41 -16.08
C ILE A 168 10.16 -4.55 -15.16
N GLU A 169 9.53 -5.18 -14.18
CA GLU A 169 8.83 -4.50 -13.09
C GLU A 169 9.39 -4.99 -11.76
N LEU A 170 9.62 -4.05 -10.85
CA LEU A 170 10.11 -4.32 -9.50
C LEU A 170 8.99 -4.15 -8.49
N GLU A 171 8.79 -5.17 -7.65
CA GLU A 171 7.91 -5.09 -6.49
C GLU A 171 8.79 -4.90 -5.24
N PHE A 172 8.62 -3.76 -4.56
CA PHE A 172 9.38 -3.43 -3.36
C PHE A 172 8.78 -4.06 -2.10
N ARG A 173 9.60 -4.22 -1.07
CA ARG A 173 9.13 -4.62 0.25
C ARG A 173 8.68 -3.37 1.02
N SER A 174 7.49 -3.47 1.56
CA SER A 174 6.96 -2.54 2.57
C SER A 174 7.67 -2.72 3.93
#